data_a1a142a5b9d938934892f3f16a95fea5
#
_entry.id   a1a142a5b9d938934892f3f16a95fea5
#
_cell.length_a   1.000
_cell.length_b   1.000
_cell.length_c   1.000
_cell.angle_alpha   90.00
_cell.angle_beta   90.00
_cell.angle_gamma   90.00
#
_symmetry.space_group_name_H-M   'P 1'
#
loop_
_entity.id
_entity.type
_entity.pdbx_description
1 polymer ?
#
loop_
_entity_poly.entity_id
_entity_poly.type
_entity_poly.pdbx_seq_one_letter_code
_entity_poly.pdbx_strand_id
1 'polypeptide(L)'
;VVDAIRASKGSTLFVCSLADMQGETWGLTAREHVEALMDHGTRGLLDYVLVHTPVSLRPDSPATGVFTAVTGADSEHASTADLDDLVLSGRIRPVRVCYQDVQAIQAQGPVVIARNLVDPIHPTWHDPAALRDAFAGVLKLCRSRRR
;
A
#
# COMPACT_ATOMS: atom_id res chain seq x y z
N VAL A 1 -11.62 5.71 17.15
CA VAL A 1 -10.56 4.89 16.52
C VAL A 1 -9.20 5.31 17.06
N VAL A 2 -8.77 6.58 16.94
CA VAL A 2 -7.44 7.07 17.35
C VAL A 2 -7.14 6.79 18.81
N ASP A 3 -8.08 7.03 19.71
CA ASP A 3 -7.89 6.78 21.14
C ASP A 3 -7.71 5.29 21.46
N ALA A 4 -8.40 4.43 20.73
CA ALA A 4 -8.22 2.98 20.86
C ALA A 4 -6.82 2.54 20.38
N ILE A 5 -6.32 3.13 19.29
CA ILE A 5 -4.95 2.89 18.82
C ILE A 5 -3.94 3.35 19.87
N ARG A 6 -4.13 4.55 20.41
CA ARG A 6 -3.25 5.12 21.45
C ARG A 6 -3.23 4.28 22.74
N ALA A 7 -4.36 3.71 23.12
CA ALA A 7 -4.47 2.83 24.28
C ALA A 7 -3.96 1.40 24.04
N SER A 8 -3.77 1.02 22.79
CA SER A 8 -3.29 -0.32 22.40
C SER A 8 -1.84 -0.53 22.84
N LYS A 9 -1.54 -1.73 23.35
CA LYS A 9 -0.17 -2.21 23.60
C LYS A 9 0.41 -2.97 22.39
N GLY A 10 -0.37 -3.14 21.34
CA GLY A 10 0.04 -3.78 20.09
C GLY A 10 0.77 -2.83 19.15
N SER A 11 1.46 -3.38 18.17
CA SER A 11 2.02 -2.58 17.09
C SER A 11 0.93 -2.21 16.07
N THR A 12 1.02 -1.00 15.54
CA THR A 12 0.09 -0.45 14.57
C THR A 12 0.67 -0.55 13.17
N LEU A 13 -0.06 -1.20 12.29
CA LEU A 13 0.29 -1.33 10.87
C LEU A 13 -0.78 -0.66 10.00
N PHE A 14 -0.37 0.26 9.15
CA PHE A 14 -1.20 0.79 8.05
C PHE A 14 -0.90 0.02 6.77
N VAL A 15 -1.94 -0.51 6.14
CA VAL A 15 -1.85 -1.11 4.79
C VAL A 15 -2.37 -0.07 3.80
N CYS A 16 -1.48 0.44 2.96
CA CYS A 16 -1.82 1.47 1.99
C CYS A 16 -2.69 0.89 0.87
N SER A 17 -3.67 1.67 0.42
CA SER A 17 -4.51 1.31 -0.72
C SER A 17 -3.67 1.04 -1.97
N LEU A 18 -4.12 0.12 -2.82
CA LEU A 18 -3.50 -0.15 -4.12
C LEU A 18 -3.91 0.87 -5.16
N ALA A 19 -5.15 1.35 -5.04
CA ALA A 19 -5.77 2.26 -5.97
C ALA A 19 -6.44 3.42 -5.24
N ASP A 20 -6.45 4.57 -5.88
CA ASP A 20 -7.25 5.72 -5.48
C ASP A 20 -8.56 5.79 -6.28
N MET A 21 -9.55 6.47 -5.72
CA MET A 21 -10.87 6.66 -6.33
C MET A 21 -11.20 8.14 -6.44
N GLN A 22 -11.89 8.49 -7.53
CA GLN A 22 -12.37 9.85 -7.73
C GLN A 22 -13.34 10.26 -6.62
N GLY A 23 -13.12 11.43 -6.04
CA GLY A 23 -13.93 11.98 -4.96
C GLY A 23 -13.47 11.62 -3.54
N GLU A 24 -12.52 10.67 -3.40
CA GLU A 24 -11.98 10.28 -2.09
C GLU A 24 -10.48 10.58 -1.97
N THR A 25 -9.66 9.74 -2.60
CA THR A 25 -8.19 9.79 -2.47
C THR A 25 -7.50 10.15 -3.79
N TRP A 26 -8.21 10.83 -4.67
CA TRP A 26 -7.77 11.10 -6.03
C TRP A 26 -6.40 11.77 -6.11
N GLY A 27 -5.45 11.05 -6.67
CA GLY A 27 -4.11 11.54 -6.92
C GLY A 27 -3.13 11.43 -5.78
N LEU A 28 -3.56 10.93 -4.65
CA LEU A 28 -2.67 10.77 -3.52
C LEU A 28 -1.62 9.71 -3.82
N THR A 29 -0.37 10.04 -3.56
CA THR A 29 0.74 9.09 -3.46
C THR A 29 0.64 8.28 -2.16
N ALA A 30 1.40 7.22 -2.02
CA ALA A 30 1.46 6.47 -0.76
C ALA A 30 1.89 7.36 0.42
N ARG A 31 2.79 8.31 0.18
CA ARG A 31 3.20 9.31 1.17
C ARG A 31 2.01 10.16 1.61
N GLU A 32 1.26 10.72 0.68
CA GLU A 32 0.12 11.58 0.97
C GLU A 32 -1.00 10.85 1.69
N HIS A 33 -1.23 9.55 1.39
CA HIS A 33 -2.14 8.70 2.17
C HIS A 33 -1.70 8.59 3.63
N VAL A 34 -0.41 8.38 3.88
CA VAL A 34 0.13 8.29 5.24
C VAL A 34 0.06 9.63 5.95
N GLU A 35 0.42 10.73 5.27
CA GLU A 35 0.35 12.08 5.82
C GLU A 35 -1.10 12.45 6.18
N ALA A 36 -2.06 12.20 5.30
CA ALA A 36 -3.48 12.41 5.59
C ALA A 36 -3.94 11.63 6.83
N LEU A 37 -3.55 10.36 6.95
CA LEU A 37 -3.87 9.55 8.12
C LEU A 37 -3.23 10.11 9.41
N MET A 38 -1.99 10.57 9.34
CA MET A 38 -1.29 11.20 10.46
C MET A 38 -1.95 12.51 10.88
N ASP A 39 -2.40 13.32 9.93
CA ASP A 39 -3.08 14.59 10.19
C ASP A 39 -4.47 14.38 10.81
N HIS A 40 -5.07 13.22 10.60
CA HIS A 40 -6.29 12.78 11.28
C HIS A 40 -6.02 12.15 12.66
N GLY A 41 -4.85 12.37 13.24
CA GLY A 41 -4.53 12.10 14.64
C GLY A 41 -3.72 10.83 14.91
N THR A 42 -3.22 10.15 13.87
CA THR A 42 -2.38 8.96 14.05
C THR A 42 -0.88 9.26 14.07
N ARG A 43 -0.48 10.53 14.04
CA ARG A 43 0.93 10.94 14.09
C ARG A 43 1.61 10.42 15.35
N GLY A 44 2.72 9.71 15.16
CA GLY A 44 3.45 9.04 16.24
C GLY A 44 2.80 7.74 16.75
N LEU A 45 1.70 7.28 16.13
CA LEU A 45 1.02 6.04 16.50
C LEU A 45 1.23 4.90 15.51
N LEU A 46 1.81 5.18 14.34
CA LEU A 46 2.09 4.18 13.33
C LEU A 46 3.50 3.60 13.54
N ASP A 47 3.59 2.27 13.71
CA ASP A 47 4.87 1.56 13.78
C ASP A 47 5.33 1.09 12.40
N TYR A 48 4.39 0.68 11.56
CA TYR A 48 4.66 0.11 10.24
C TYR A 48 3.70 0.64 9.19
N VAL A 49 4.20 0.76 7.97
CA VAL A 49 3.42 1.06 6.77
C VAL A 49 3.75 0.03 5.71
N LEU A 50 2.75 -0.67 5.19
CA LEU A 50 2.88 -1.61 4.09
C LEU A 50 2.41 -0.95 2.80
N VAL A 51 3.31 -0.85 1.82
CA VAL A 51 3.03 -0.26 0.51
C VAL A 51 3.23 -1.27 -0.60
N HIS A 52 2.42 -1.14 -1.65
CA HIS A 52 2.57 -1.94 -2.86
C HIS A 52 3.67 -1.37 -3.75
N THR A 53 4.55 -2.26 -4.25
CA THR A 53 5.46 -1.98 -5.36
C THR A 53 5.75 -3.27 -6.12
N PRO A 54 5.63 -3.26 -7.46
CA PRO A 54 5.94 -4.44 -8.28
C PRO A 54 7.44 -4.70 -8.39
N VAL A 55 8.27 -3.71 -8.07
CA VAL A 55 9.73 -3.76 -8.19
C VAL A 55 10.43 -3.23 -6.94
N SER A 56 11.69 -3.59 -6.76
CA SER A 56 12.51 -3.02 -5.68
C SER A 56 12.73 -1.53 -5.92
N LEU A 57 12.35 -0.72 -4.94
CA LEU A 57 12.56 0.71 -4.99
C LEU A 57 14.04 1.05 -4.82
N ARG A 58 14.55 1.86 -5.73
CA ARG A 58 15.90 2.42 -5.70
C ARG A 58 15.83 3.94 -5.81
N PRO A 59 16.88 4.68 -5.40
CA PRO A 59 16.90 6.15 -5.50
C PRO A 59 16.55 6.69 -6.89
N ASP A 60 16.97 5.97 -7.94
CA ASP A 60 16.81 6.38 -9.33
C ASP A 60 15.57 5.75 -9.99
N SER A 61 14.78 4.97 -9.25
CA SER A 61 13.58 4.36 -9.80
C SER A 61 12.47 5.40 -9.99
N PRO A 62 11.81 5.43 -11.15
CA PRO A 62 10.63 6.26 -11.35
C PRO A 62 9.52 5.83 -10.36
N ALA A 63 8.63 6.77 -10.06
CA ALA A 63 7.44 6.44 -9.27
C ALA A 63 6.66 5.32 -9.96
N THR A 64 6.43 4.24 -9.25
CA THR A 64 5.67 3.10 -9.77
C THR A 64 4.20 3.25 -9.38
N GLY A 65 3.35 3.18 -10.35
CA GLY A 65 1.90 3.24 -10.19
C GLY A 65 1.25 2.48 -11.34
N VAL A 66 1.80 1.32 -11.70
CA VAL A 66 1.26 0.50 -12.79
C VAL A 66 0.57 -0.72 -12.19
N PHE A 67 -0.70 -0.91 -12.51
CA PHE A 67 -1.32 -2.20 -12.36
C PHE A 67 -0.63 -3.15 -13.34
N THR A 68 0.07 -4.14 -12.85
CA THR A 68 0.58 -5.21 -13.69
C THR A 68 -0.60 -6.11 -14.05
N ALA A 69 -1.19 -5.87 -15.20
CA ALA A 69 -2.02 -6.88 -15.83
C ALA A 69 -1.10 -8.05 -16.16
N VAL A 70 -1.22 -9.14 -15.43
CA VAL A 70 -0.63 -10.40 -15.86
C VAL A 70 -1.45 -10.88 -17.03
N THR A 71 -0.97 -10.65 -18.24
CA THR A 71 -1.48 -11.33 -19.42
C THR A 71 -1.08 -12.80 -19.35
N GLY A 72 -1.75 -13.55 -18.53
CA GLY A 72 -1.75 -15.00 -18.50
C GLY A 72 -2.92 -15.49 -19.29
N ALA A 73 -2.62 -16.14 -20.39
CA ALA A 73 -3.58 -16.62 -21.38
C ALA A 73 -4.38 -17.84 -20.91
N ASP A 74 -5.05 -17.84 -19.80
CA ASP A 74 -5.96 -18.97 -19.42
C ASP A 74 -6.93 -18.63 -18.28
N SER A 75 -7.47 -17.41 -18.23
CA SER A 75 -8.45 -17.06 -17.20
C SER A 75 -9.76 -16.59 -17.84
N GLU A 76 -10.64 -17.52 -18.08
CA GLU A 76 -11.93 -17.31 -18.76
C GLU A 76 -13.02 -16.61 -17.95
N HIS A 77 -12.80 -16.04 -16.78
CA HIS A 77 -13.92 -15.63 -15.93
C HIS A 77 -13.75 -14.34 -15.09
N ALA A 78 -12.89 -13.40 -15.46
CA ALA A 78 -12.99 -12.06 -14.91
C ALA A 78 -13.01 -11.05 -16.05
N SER A 79 -14.07 -10.28 -16.16
CA SER A 79 -14.15 -9.20 -17.13
C SER A 79 -13.09 -8.14 -16.80
N THR A 80 -11.90 -8.32 -17.35
CA THR A 80 -10.85 -7.30 -17.35
C THR A 80 -11.34 -6.01 -18.03
N ALA A 81 -12.33 -6.10 -18.89
CA ALA A 81 -12.98 -4.98 -19.55
C ALA A 81 -13.53 -3.94 -18.57
N ASP A 82 -14.14 -4.35 -17.47
CA ASP A 82 -14.72 -3.41 -16.49
C ASP A 82 -13.65 -2.63 -15.73
N LEU A 83 -12.50 -3.25 -15.44
CA LEU A 83 -11.38 -2.58 -14.77
C LEU A 83 -10.60 -1.67 -15.73
N ASP A 84 -10.38 -2.13 -16.93
CA ASP A 84 -9.77 -1.32 -17.99
C ASP A 84 -10.63 -0.10 -18.31
N ASP A 85 -11.95 -0.24 -18.36
CA ASP A 85 -12.89 0.86 -18.54
C ASP A 85 -12.87 1.84 -17.37
N LEU A 86 -12.72 1.38 -16.12
CA LEU A 86 -12.60 2.23 -14.95
C LEU A 86 -11.27 3.00 -14.91
N VAL A 87 -10.19 2.35 -15.33
CA VAL A 87 -8.87 2.99 -15.47
C VAL A 87 -8.87 3.96 -16.65
N LEU A 88 -9.41 3.56 -17.80
CA LEU A 88 -9.51 4.39 -19.00
C LEU A 88 -10.47 5.58 -18.80
N SER A 89 -11.56 5.39 -18.03
CA SER A 89 -12.47 6.47 -17.67
C SER A 89 -11.88 7.43 -16.63
N GLY A 90 -10.68 7.16 -16.12
CA GLY A 90 -10.01 7.96 -15.12
C GLY A 90 -10.68 7.94 -13.74
N ARG A 91 -11.47 6.91 -13.43
CA ARG A 91 -12.18 6.78 -12.14
C ARG A 91 -11.36 6.06 -11.07
N ILE A 92 -10.42 5.21 -11.49
CA ILE A 92 -9.51 4.45 -10.62
C ILE A 92 -8.11 4.57 -11.19
N ARG A 93 -7.12 4.76 -10.35
CA ARG A 93 -5.72 4.73 -10.74
C ARG A 93 -4.85 4.14 -9.63
N PRO A 94 -3.67 3.56 -9.98
CA PRO A 94 -2.78 2.99 -8.98
C PRO A 94 -2.20 4.09 -8.08
N VAL A 95 -2.13 3.80 -6.79
CA VAL A 95 -1.39 4.63 -5.84
C VAL A 95 0.09 4.56 -6.15
N ARG A 96 0.68 5.72 -6.42
CA ARG A 96 2.11 5.81 -6.75
C ARG A 96 2.97 5.72 -5.50
N VAL A 97 4.09 5.02 -5.65
CA VAL A 97 5.13 4.89 -4.63
C VAL A 97 6.49 5.10 -5.28
N CYS A 98 7.31 5.96 -4.74
CA CYS A 98 8.69 6.11 -5.14
C CYS A 98 9.64 5.99 -3.94
N TYR A 99 10.92 5.94 -4.19
CA TYR A 99 11.93 5.83 -3.13
C TYR A 99 11.87 7.02 -2.15
N GLN A 100 11.65 8.21 -2.67
CA GLN A 100 11.54 9.45 -1.89
C GLN A 100 10.31 9.42 -0.97
N ASP A 101 9.18 8.84 -1.43
CA ASP A 101 7.99 8.67 -0.59
C ASP A 101 8.31 7.76 0.61
N VAL A 102 9.00 6.65 0.37
CA VAL A 102 9.42 5.72 1.44
C VAL A 102 10.31 6.43 2.45
N GLN A 103 11.30 7.19 1.99
CA GLN A 103 12.18 7.95 2.88
C GLN A 103 11.42 9.00 3.68
N ALA A 104 10.51 9.75 3.06
CA ALA A 104 9.71 10.77 3.72
C ALA A 104 8.78 10.17 4.79
N ILE A 105 8.17 9.01 4.52
CA ILE A 105 7.35 8.29 5.50
C ILE A 105 8.22 7.83 6.67
N GLN A 106 9.37 7.21 6.40
CA GLN A 106 10.30 6.71 7.44
C GLN A 106 10.86 7.83 8.31
N ALA A 107 11.10 9.01 7.75
CA ALA A 107 11.53 10.18 8.50
C ALA A 107 10.50 10.65 9.55
N GLN A 108 9.23 10.25 9.40
CA GLN A 108 8.14 10.54 10.35
C GLN A 108 7.95 9.47 11.41
N GLY A 109 8.76 8.39 11.38
CA GLY A 109 8.82 7.37 12.43
C GLY A 109 8.49 5.94 12.02
N PRO A 110 7.50 5.66 11.19
CA PRO A 110 7.12 4.27 10.87
C PRO A 110 8.17 3.58 9.99
N VAL A 111 8.27 2.26 10.12
CA VAL A 111 9.04 1.43 9.20
C VAL A 111 8.19 1.13 7.97
N VAL A 112 8.69 1.44 6.78
CA VAL A 112 8.00 1.12 5.52
C VAL A 112 8.43 -0.24 5.02
N ILE A 113 7.45 -1.06 4.66
CA ILE A 113 7.61 -2.39 4.07
C ILE A 113 7.00 -2.34 2.67
N ALA A 114 7.85 -2.45 1.66
CA ALA A 114 7.44 -2.46 0.26
C ALA A 114 7.40 -3.90 -0.27
N ARG A 115 6.27 -4.30 -0.84
CA ARG A 115 6.03 -5.64 -1.41
C ARG A 115 5.14 -5.56 -2.64
N ASN A 116 5.23 -6.56 -3.51
CA ASN A 116 4.19 -6.75 -4.50
C ASN A 116 2.96 -7.34 -3.79
N LEU A 117 1.86 -6.58 -3.76
CA LEU A 117 0.65 -6.92 -3.02
C LEU A 117 -0.59 -7.05 -3.91
N VAL A 118 -0.42 -6.86 -5.22
CA VAL A 118 -1.54 -6.88 -6.17
C VAL A 118 -1.98 -8.32 -6.43
N ASP A 119 -3.30 -8.54 -6.36
CA ASP A 119 -3.92 -9.75 -6.86
C ASP A 119 -3.76 -9.81 -8.39
N PRO A 120 -3.24 -10.92 -8.96
CA PRO A 120 -2.97 -11.00 -10.40
C PRO A 120 -4.24 -11.00 -11.26
N ILE A 121 -5.40 -11.32 -10.69
CA ILE A 121 -6.69 -11.35 -11.40
C ILE A 121 -7.45 -10.04 -11.18
N HIS A 122 -7.36 -9.47 -9.97
CA HIS A 122 -8.07 -8.25 -9.58
C HIS A 122 -7.07 -7.16 -9.15
N PRO A 123 -6.55 -6.35 -10.07
CA PRO A 123 -5.44 -5.42 -9.81
C PRO A 123 -5.72 -4.36 -8.72
N THR A 124 -6.97 -4.13 -8.38
CA THR A 124 -7.37 -3.22 -7.30
C THR A 124 -7.48 -3.90 -5.94
N TRP A 125 -7.29 -5.20 -5.88
CA TRP A 125 -7.37 -6.01 -4.67
C TRP A 125 -5.98 -6.43 -4.21
N HIS A 126 -5.84 -6.58 -2.91
CA HIS A 126 -4.64 -7.17 -2.35
C HIS A 126 -4.67 -8.69 -2.50
N ASP A 127 -3.56 -9.28 -2.95
CA ASP A 127 -3.34 -10.72 -2.94
C ASP A 127 -3.30 -11.23 -1.49
N PRO A 128 -4.21 -12.14 -1.08
CA PRO A 128 -4.26 -12.67 0.27
C PRO A 128 -2.98 -13.41 0.68
N ALA A 129 -2.31 -14.10 -0.25
CA ALA A 129 -1.07 -14.81 0.04
C ALA A 129 0.07 -13.82 0.29
N ALA A 130 0.21 -12.80 -0.56
CA ALA A 130 1.21 -11.74 -0.39
C ALA A 130 0.99 -10.95 0.92
N LEU A 131 -0.26 -10.64 1.27
CA LEU A 131 -0.59 -10.02 2.55
C LEU A 131 -0.21 -10.90 3.74
N ARG A 132 -0.57 -12.17 3.71
CA ARG A 132 -0.20 -13.12 4.77
C ARG A 132 1.31 -13.15 5.00
N ASP A 133 2.08 -13.21 3.92
CA ASP A 133 3.54 -13.28 4.00
C ASP A 133 4.13 -11.94 4.47
N ALA A 134 3.55 -10.82 4.05
CA ALA A 134 3.93 -9.50 4.56
C ALA A 134 3.66 -9.37 6.06
N PHE A 135 2.47 -9.78 6.53
CA PHE A 135 2.14 -9.78 7.97
C PHE A 135 3.04 -10.70 8.78
N ALA A 136 3.38 -11.88 8.26
CA ALA A 136 4.34 -12.76 8.92
C ALA A 136 5.72 -12.07 9.08
N GLY A 137 6.14 -11.30 8.09
CA GLY A 137 7.35 -10.46 8.16
C GLY A 137 7.26 -9.38 9.23
N VAL A 138 6.15 -8.64 9.28
CA VAL A 138 5.89 -7.62 10.32
C VAL A 138 5.93 -8.22 11.71
N LEU A 139 5.28 -9.36 11.92
CA LEU A 139 5.27 -10.04 13.22
C LEU A 139 6.67 -10.46 13.68
N LYS A 140 7.55 -10.87 12.76
CA LYS A 140 8.96 -11.14 13.09
C LYS A 140 9.68 -9.87 13.55
N LEU A 141 9.47 -8.75 12.87
CA LEU A 141 10.04 -7.45 13.25
C LEU A 141 9.54 -6.99 14.62
N CYS A 142 8.24 -7.12 14.90
CA CYS A 142 7.66 -6.79 16.20
C CYS A 142 8.31 -7.59 17.35
N ARG A 143 8.57 -8.88 17.12
CA ARG A 143 9.22 -9.74 18.13
C ARG A 143 10.69 -9.37 18.36
N SER A 144 11.40 -8.95 17.33
CA SER A 144 12.81 -8.55 17.44
C SER A 144 12.99 -7.22 18.18
N ARG A 145 12.02 -6.31 18.09
CA ARG A 145 12.04 -5.01 18.81
C ARG A 145 11.71 -5.09 20.29
N ARG A 146 11.10 -6.20 20.73
CA ARG A 146 10.74 -6.42 22.16
C ARG A 146 11.83 -7.11 22.97
N ARG A 147 12.93 -7.50 22.33
CA ARG A 147 14.13 -8.06 22.98
C ARG A 147 15.18 -7.00 23.17
#